data_d7fcfa219549034c5778d7dfdb1e8caf
#
_entry.id   d7fcfa219549034c5778d7dfdb1e8caf
#
_cell.length_a   1.000
_cell.length_b   1.000
_cell.length_c   1.000
_cell.angle_alpha   90.00
_cell.angle_beta   90.00
_cell.angle_gamma   90.00
#
_symmetry.space_group_name_H-M   'P 1'
#
loop_
_entity.id
_entity.type
_entity.pdbx_description
1 polymer ?
#
loop_
_entity_poly.entity_id
_entity_poly.type
_entity_poly.pdbx_seq_one_letter_code
_entity_poly.pdbx_strand_id
1 'polypeptide(L)'
;MATLRLTAAAVAISAIAGMTANPTMAKNISTAQGQKPFEYVADRFADIEVLRYKVPDFEKLTLNQKLLVYYLVQAALDGRDILWDQNCKANLVLRPVLETIYTSYKGDRKDKDFLAFEKYLKQVWFGNGIHHHYSMDKFVPEFSKDFFEKQYTANYPSETAKKAYLERVIFDPSYLSKRVNQAEGADLIQTSACNFYGEGVSQPEVEAYYAALKDTTDLTPISYGLNSRLVKGKDGKLVEETYRIGGLYTEAISRIVANLNKAAQYAENDAQRAVIAKLVEYYTTGNLKTFDEYSIMWTEDTASKVDFINGFIESYGDPLGMKGSWESIVNFKNETASERTHIISNNAQWFEDHSPVDPRFRKDKVRGVSAKVIPAAILAGDAYPATPIGINLPNANWIRAAHGSKSVTIENITQAYDEASHGNGFNEEFVIDEYTRDLMDRYLFITDNLHTDLHECLGHGSGQLLPGTSPN
;
A
#
# COMPACT_ATOMS: atom_id res chain seq x y z
N MET A 1 15.86 -41.31 -12.57
CA MET A 1 14.72 -40.44 -12.19
C MET A 1 15.10 -38.99 -11.88
N ALA A 2 16.30 -38.69 -11.42
CA ALA A 2 16.75 -37.31 -11.14
C ALA A 2 16.97 -36.43 -12.41
N THR A 3 17.36 -37.06 -13.52
CA THR A 3 17.71 -36.33 -14.77
C THR A 3 16.50 -35.83 -15.57
N LEU A 4 15.32 -36.43 -15.41
CA LEU A 4 14.10 -35.97 -16.09
C LEU A 4 13.43 -34.77 -15.36
N ARG A 5 13.69 -34.61 -14.06
CA ARG A 5 13.11 -33.53 -13.26
C ARG A 5 13.78 -32.16 -13.49
N LEU A 6 15.06 -32.18 -13.82
CA LEU A 6 15.80 -30.94 -14.17
C LEU A 6 15.43 -30.40 -15.56
N THR A 7 14.98 -31.28 -16.49
CA THR A 7 14.62 -30.87 -17.84
C THR A 7 13.32 -30.08 -17.92
N ALA A 8 12.30 -30.37 -17.10
CA ALA A 8 11.02 -29.65 -17.14
C ALA A 8 11.13 -28.24 -16.56
N ALA A 9 11.83 -28.06 -15.45
CA ALA A 9 12.11 -26.74 -14.87
C ALA A 9 13.04 -25.92 -15.79
N ALA A 10 14.07 -26.58 -16.38
CA ALA A 10 14.96 -25.93 -17.35
C ALA A 10 14.24 -25.55 -18.64
N VAL A 11 13.24 -26.30 -19.09
CA VAL A 11 12.44 -25.96 -20.29
C VAL A 11 11.50 -24.79 -20.01
N ALA A 12 10.88 -24.70 -18.83
CA ALA A 12 10.06 -23.55 -18.47
C ALA A 12 10.91 -22.26 -18.36
N ILE A 13 12.08 -22.34 -17.71
CA ILE A 13 13.02 -21.21 -17.59
C ILE A 13 13.63 -20.87 -18.96
N SER A 14 13.95 -21.88 -19.81
CA SER A 14 14.49 -21.65 -21.16
C SER A 14 13.44 -21.05 -22.12
N ALA A 15 12.16 -21.38 -21.97
CA ALA A 15 11.09 -20.77 -22.76
C ALA A 15 10.89 -19.30 -22.37
N ILE A 16 10.99 -18.96 -21.08
CA ILE A 16 10.95 -17.59 -20.59
C ILE A 16 12.18 -16.81 -21.05
N ALA A 17 13.38 -17.38 -20.95
CA ALA A 17 14.63 -16.77 -21.42
C ALA A 17 14.68 -16.62 -22.94
N GLY A 18 14.11 -17.57 -23.70
CA GLY A 18 14.05 -17.49 -25.17
C GLY A 18 13.13 -16.40 -25.71
N MET A 19 12.08 -16.02 -24.96
CA MET A 19 11.19 -14.92 -25.35
C MET A 19 11.75 -13.53 -25.00
N THR A 20 12.70 -13.45 -24.07
CA THR A 20 13.31 -12.18 -23.64
C THR A 20 14.67 -11.90 -24.24
N ALA A 21 15.29 -12.89 -24.89
CA ALA A 21 16.60 -12.74 -25.49
C ALA A 21 16.56 -12.09 -26.89
N ASN A 22 15.96 -10.89 -26.97
CA ASN A 22 16.25 -9.99 -28.07
C ASN A 22 17.15 -8.88 -27.51
N PRO A 23 18.51 -8.99 -27.63
CA PRO A 23 19.42 -7.99 -27.07
C PRO A 23 19.27 -6.61 -27.74
N THR A 24 18.38 -6.48 -28.71
CA THR A 24 18.09 -5.24 -29.42
C THR A 24 17.08 -4.34 -28.67
N MET A 25 16.36 -4.83 -27.65
CA MET A 25 15.44 -3.98 -26.90
C MET A 25 16.15 -3.10 -25.85
N ALA A 26 17.30 -3.50 -25.33
CA ALA A 26 18.04 -2.69 -24.34
C ALA A 26 18.80 -1.51 -24.96
N LYS A 27 18.90 -1.39 -26.29
CA LYS A 27 19.66 -0.33 -26.97
C LYS A 27 18.87 0.60 -27.88
N ASN A 28 17.56 0.48 -28.00
CA ASN A 28 16.74 1.37 -28.81
C ASN A 28 15.76 2.24 -27.99
N ILE A 29 16.22 2.85 -26.89
CA ILE A 29 15.69 4.15 -26.50
C ILE A 29 16.44 5.18 -27.37
N SER A 30 16.07 5.25 -28.62
CA SER A 30 16.33 6.42 -29.45
C SER A 30 15.62 7.59 -28.77
N THR A 31 16.36 8.37 -27.99
CA THR A 31 15.93 9.69 -27.55
C THR A 31 15.59 10.48 -28.81
N ALA A 32 14.32 10.77 -29.00
CA ALA A 32 13.91 11.78 -29.95
C ALA A 32 14.74 13.03 -29.64
N GLN A 33 15.47 13.52 -30.63
CA GLN A 33 16.43 14.62 -30.49
C GLN A 33 15.77 15.79 -29.75
N GLY A 34 16.25 16.09 -28.54
CA GLY A 34 15.89 17.28 -27.78
C GLY A 34 15.09 17.09 -26.49
N GLN A 35 14.65 15.89 -26.11
CA GLN A 35 14.03 15.69 -24.80
C GLN A 35 15.10 15.36 -23.75
N LYS A 36 15.08 16.11 -22.62
CA LYS A 36 15.91 15.74 -21.46
C LYS A 36 15.56 14.32 -20.99
N PRO A 37 16.54 13.52 -20.56
CA PRO A 37 16.27 12.23 -19.93
C PRO A 37 15.27 12.41 -18.78
N PHE A 38 14.42 11.41 -18.55
CA PHE A 38 13.52 11.42 -17.41
C PHE A 38 14.33 11.21 -16.12
N GLU A 39 14.23 12.16 -15.21
CA GLU A 39 14.89 12.10 -13.92
C GLU A 39 13.99 11.33 -12.93
N TYR A 40 14.41 10.13 -12.56
CA TYR A 40 13.66 9.30 -11.61
C TYR A 40 13.76 9.84 -10.19
N VAL A 41 14.90 10.37 -9.77
CA VAL A 41 15.07 11.01 -8.45
C VAL A 41 14.57 12.45 -8.53
N ALA A 42 13.57 12.78 -7.74
CA ALA A 42 12.95 14.11 -7.69
C ALA A 42 13.52 15.01 -6.57
N ASP A 43 13.81 14.43 -5.41
CA ASP A 43 14.37 15.14 -4.25
C ASP A 43 15.10 14.17 -3.32
N ARG A 44 15.99 14.70 -2.47
CA ARG A 44 16.66 13.98 -1.39
C ARG A 44 16.72 14.88 -0.16
N PHE A 45 16.28 14.37 0.98
CA PHE A 45 16.36 15.06 2.26
C PHE A 45 16.37 14.05 3.41
N ALA A 46 17.11 14.33 4.46
CA ALA A 46 17.36 13.39 5.55
C ALA A 46 17.83 12.02 4.98
N ASP A 47 17.17 10.95 5.35
CA ASP A 47 17.37 9.59 4.87
C ASP A 47 16.34 9.16 3.81
N ILE A 48 15.67 10.13 3.19
CA ILE A 48 14.58 9.90 2.21
C ILE A 48 15.03 10.32 0.81
N GLU A 49 14.79 9.44 -0.15
CA GLU A 49 14.89 9.70 -1.57
C GLU A 49 13.49 9.64 -2.20
N VAL A 50 13.09 10.75 -2.86
CA VAL A 50 11.80 10.86 -3.51
C VAL A 50 11.93 10.47 -4.97
N LEU A 51 11.29 9.37 -5.36
CA LEU A 51 11.30 8.89 -6.72
C LEU A 51 10.06 9.33 -7.49
N ARG A 52 10.22 9.52 -8.79
CA ARG A 52 9.14 9.62 -9.76
C ARG A 52 9.13 8.36 -10.61
N TYR A 53 7.96 8.01 -11.10
CA TYR A 53 7.82 6.90 -12.04
C TYR A 53 7.04 7.33 -13.30
N LYS A 54 7.29 6.66 -14.39
CA LYS A 54 6.52 6.81 -15.63
C LYS A 54 5.28 5.94 -15.55
N VAL A 55 4.27 6.30 -16.32
CA VAL A 55 3.06 5.48 -16.53
C VAL A 55 3.05 5.06 -18.02
N PRO A 56 3.80 4.02 -18.38
CA PRO A 56 3.91 3.59 -19.76
C PRO A 56 2.56 3.15 -20.30
N ASP A 57 2.35 3.33 -21.60
CA ASP A 57 1.15 2.90 -22.32
C ASP A 57 -0.17 3.61 -21.94
N PHE A 58 -0.14 4.59 -21.03
CA PHE A 58 -1.32 5.40 -20.70
C PHE A 58 -1.95 6.01 -21.95
N GLU A 59 -1.12 6.47 -22.89
CA GLU A 59 -1.61 7.08 -24.14
C GLU A 59 -2.35 6.10 -25.05
N LYS A 60 -2.11 4.80 -24.93
CA LYS A 60 -2.81 3.75 -25.68
C LYS A 60 -4.22 3.47 -25.17
N LEU A 61 -4.58 3.94 -23.98
CA LEU A 61 -5.92 3.80 -23.44
C LEU A 61 -6.93 4.60 -24.26
N THR A 62 -8.12 4.04 -24.41
CA THR A 62 -9.26 4.76 -25.00
C THR A 62 -9.67 5.96 -24.13
N LEU A 63 -10.42 6.90 -24.69
CA LEU A 63 -10.91 8.05 -23.91
C LEU A 63 -11.72 7.61 -22.68
N ASN A 64 -12.59 6.61 -22.83
CA ASN A 64 -13.40 6.10 -21.72
C ASN A 64 -12.52 5.48 -20.62
N GLN A 65 -11.50 4.69 -20.99
CA GLN A 65 -10.55 4.15 -20.03
C GLN A 65 -9.74 5.25 -19.32
N LYS A 66 -9.31 6.30 -20.03
CA LYS A 66 -8.66 7.47 -19.44
C LYS A 66 -9.57 8.20 -18.44
N LEU A 67 -10.86 8.35 -18.77
CA LEU A 67 -11.85 8.95 -17.87
C LEU A 67 -12.13 8.05 -16.66
N LEU A 68 -12.19 6.74 -16.85
CA LEU A 68 -12.28 5.78 -15.75
C LEU A 68 -11.08 5.93 -14.79
N VAL A 69 -9.85 5.87 -15.32
CA VAL A 69 -8.62 6.10 -14.53
C VAL A 69 -8.67 7.45 -13.82
N TYR A 70 -9.08 8.53 -14.49
CA TYR A 70 -9.17 9.85 -13.90
C TYR A 70 -10.07 9.89 -12.65
N TYR A 71 -11.30 9.36 -12.74
CA TYR A 71 -12.21 9.39 -11.61
C TYR A 71 -11.80 8.43 -10.48
N LEU A 72 -11.20 7.29 -10.81
CA LEU A 72 -10.60 6.40 -9.80
C LEU A 72 -9.42 7.08 -9.09
N VAL A 73 -8.57 7.83 -9.81
CA VAL A 73 -7.49 8.64 -9.24
C VAL A 73 -8.04 9.75 -8.33
N GLN A 74 -9.14 10.42 -8.72
CA GLN A 74 -9.78 11.41 -7.84
C GLN A 74 -10.30 10.74 -6.54
N ALA A 75 -10.92 9.57 -6.62
CA ALA A 75 -11.34 8.81 -5.45
C ALA A 75 -10.14 8.42 -4.56
N ALA A 76 -8.99 8.05 -5.16
CA ALA A 76 -7.75 7.76 -4.44
C ALA A 76 -7.20 9.00 -3.72
N LEU A 77 -7.29 10.18 -4.33
CA LEU A 77 -6.82 11.42 -3.72
C LEU A 77 -7.71 11.88 -2.55
N ASP A 78 -9.00 11.62 -2.62
CA ASP A 78 -9.96 12.03 -1.58
C ASP A 78 -9.78 11.29 -0.25
N GLY A 79 -9.20 10.09 -0.27
CA GLY A 79 -8.99 9.28 0.94
C GLY A 79 -7.68 9.53 1.69
N ARG A 80 -6.77 10.36 1.17
CA ARG A 80 -5.44 10.58 1.78
C ARG A 80 -5.50 11.00 3.24
N ASP A 81 -6.42 11.88 3.61
CA ASP A 81 -6.54 12.38 4.97
C ASP A 81 -7.01 11.30 5.97
N ILE A 82 -7.67 10.25 5.49
CA ILE A 82 -8.03 9.09 6.33
C ILE A 82 -6.76 8.43 6.86
N LEU A 83 -5.78 8.14 6.00
CA LEU A 83 -4.53 7.53 6.44
C LEU A 83 -3.74 8.46 7.38
N TRP A 84 -3.72 9.76 7.11
CA TRP A 84 -3.06 10.73 8.00
C TRP A 84 -3.61 10.64 9.42
N ASP A 85 -4.93 10.55 9.58
CA ASP A 85 -5.57 10.38 10.88
C ASP A 85 -5.31 9.00 11.48
N GLN A 86 -5.39 7.93 10.69
CA GLN A 86 -5.10 6.56 11.13
C GLN A 86 -3.65 6.42 11.61
N ASN A 87 -2.69 7.07 10.98
CA ASN A 87 -1.29 7.04 11.38
C ASN A 87 -1.05 7.72 12.73
N CYS A 88 -1.72 8.84 13.03
CA CYS A 88 -1.67 9.49 14.34
C CYS A 88 -2.71 10.60 14.44
N LYS A 89 -3.45 10.64 15.54
CA LYS A 89 -4.47 11.67 15.82
C LYS A 89 -3.96 13.12 15.78
N ALA A 90 -2.64 13.32 15.90
CA ALA A 90 -2.04 14.66 15.85
C ALA A 90 -1.82 15.16 14.41
N ASN A 91 -1.78 14.29 13.41
CA ASN A 91 -1.32 14.62 12.07
C ASN A 91 -2.18 15.66 11.36
N LEU A 92 -3.52 15.51 11.40
CA LEU A 92 -4.44 16.44 10.75
C LEU A 92 -4.53 17.80 11.47
N VAL A 93 -4.14 17.88 12.74
CA VAL A 93 -4.03 19.13 13.49
C VAL A 93 -2.71 19.84 13.21
N LEU A 94 -1.62 19.06 13.08
CA LEU A 94 -0.26 19.58 12.88
C LEU A 94 -0.03 20.05 11.45
N ARG A 95 -0.38 19.25 10.44
CA ARG A 95 -0.09 19.53 9.03
C ARG A 95 -0.46 20.95 8.59
N PRO A 96 -1.70 21.44 8.78
CA PRO A 96 -2.08 22.78 8.35
C PRO A 96 -1.27 23.88 9.05
N VAL A 97 -0.83 23.65 10.28
CA VAL A 97 0.00 24.61 11.04
C VAL A 97 1.41 24.71 10.43
N LEU A 98 2.03 23.56 10.14
CA LEU A 98 3.33 23.54 9.48
C LEU A 98 3.28 24.17 8.09
N GLU A 99 2.26 23.86 7.30
CA GLU A 99 2.04 24.44 5.97
C GLU A 99 1.80 25.95 6.03
N THR A 100 1.03 26.44 7.02
CA THR A 100 0.82 27.86 7.24
C THR A 100 2.12 28.57 7.61
N ILE A 101 2.92 28.02 8.51
CA ILE A 101 4.24 28.56 8.86
C ILE A 101 5.12 28.64 7.61
N TYR A 102 5.20 27.56 6.84
CA TYR A 102 6.02 27.49 5.62
C TYR A 102 5.64 28.55 4.59
N THR A 103 4.35 28.72 4.34
CA THR A 103 3.84 29.64 3.32
C THR A 103 3.86 31.10 3.77
N SER A 104 3.64 31.38 5.07
CA SER A 104 3.60 32.71 5.63
C SER A 104 4.96 33.29 6.04
N TYR A 105 6.01 32.46 6.13
CA TYR A 105 7.32 32.87 6.59
C TYR A 105 7.91 34.03 5.80
N LYS A 106 8.32 35.10 6.49
CA LYS A 106 8.86 36.35 5.89
C LYS A 106 10.34 36.57 6.17
N GLY A 107 11.00 35.67 6.94
CA GLY A 107 12.42 35.74 7.23
C GLY A 107 13.28 35.22 6.07
N ASP A 108 14.57 35.11 6.34
CA ASP A 108 15.51 34.52 5.38
C ASP A 108 15.32 32.99 5.31
N ARG A 109 14.91 32.50 4.14
CA ARG A 109 14.73 31.07 3.89
C ARG A 109 16.04 30.26 3.88
N LYS A 110 17.18 30.92 3.96
CA LYS A 110 18.50 30.30 4.18
C LYS A 110 18.89 30.21 5.66
N ASP A 111 18.08 30.78 6.54
CA ASP A 111 18.28 30.66 7.98
C ASP A 111 18.31 29.19 8.42
N LYS A 112 19.18 28.86 9.36
CA LYS A 112 19.41 27.49 9.81
C LYS A 112 18.12 26.83 10.36
N ASP A 113 17.38 27.56 11.19
CA ASP A 113 16.13 27.05 11.76
C ASP A 113 15.06 26.84 10.69
N PHE A 114 14.98 27.77 9.69
CA PHE A 114 14.02 27.59 8.60
C PHE A 114 14.36 26.37 7.72
N LEU A 115 15.64 26.16 7.39
CA LEU A 115 16.04 24.98 6.60
C LEU A 115 15.77 23.67 7.35
N ALA A 116 16.04 23.63 8.68
CA ALA A 116 15.72 22.49 9.51
C ALA A 116 14.19 22.26 9.63
N PHE A 117 13.41 23.33 9.71
CA PHE A 117 11.95 23.27 9.69
C PHE A 117 11.40 22.75 8.34
N GLU A 118 11.94 23.24 7.23
CA GLU A 118 11.58 22.78 5.89
C GLU A 118 11.88 21.27 5.72
N LYS A 119 13.03 20.81 6.22
CA LYS A 119 13.38 19.38 6.22
C LYS A 119 12.37 18.57 7.01
N TYR A 120 12.01 18.99 8.23
CA TYR A 120 10.99 18.33 9.05
C TYR A 120 9.62 18.30 8.38
N LEU A 121 9.18 19.41 7.78
CA LEU A 121 7.93 19.48 7.03
C LEU A 121 7.91 18.49 5.85
N LYS A 122 9.02 18.39 5.12
CA LYS A 122 9.16 17.40 4.02
C LYS A 122 9.08 15.97 4.56
N GLN A 123 9.70 15.65 5.69
CA GLN A 123 9.58 14.34 6.34
C GLN A 123 8.14 14.04 6.75
N VAL A 124 7.43 15.01 7.34
CA VAL A 124 6.01 14.87 7.71
C VAL A 124 5.12 14.66 6.48
N TRP A 125 5.34 15.40 5.40
CA TRP A 125 4.59 15.21 4.15
C TRP A 125 4.83 13.82 3.56
N PHE A 126 6.08 13.41 3.48
CA PHE A 126 6.45 12.14 2.88
C PHE A 126 5.98 10.95 3.71
N GLY A 127 6.09 11.03 5.04
CA GLY A 127 5.71 9.95 5.97
C GLY A 127 4.19 9.82 6.21
N ASN A 128 3.34 10.67 5.60
CA ASN A 128 1.91 10.79 5.93
C ASN A 128 1.70 11.02 7.44
N GLY A 129 2.56 11.86 8.04
CA GLY A 129 2.51 12.18 9.46
C GLY A 129 3.88 12.30 10.12
N ILE A 130 3.87 12.34 11.45
CA ILE A 130 5.05 12.62 12.27
C ILE A 130 6.01 11.43 12.46
N HIS A 131 5.75 10.28 11.82
CA HIS A 131 6.54 9.07 11.97
C HIS A 131 7.17 8.65 10.64
N HIS A 132 8.38 8.11 10.74
CA HIS A 132 9.06 7.52 9.60
C HIS A 132 8.28 6.30 9.06
N HIS A 133 8.17 6.19 7.76
CA HIS A 133 7.30 5.19 7.11
C HIS A 133 7.76 3.73 7.27
N TYR A 134 9.08 3.49 7.47
CA TYR A 134 9.62 2.15 7.73
C TYR A 134 9.89 1.90 9.21
N SER A 135 10.73 2.73 9.86
CA SER A 135 11.10 2.52 11.25
C SER A 135 9.93 2.74 12.21
N MET A 136 8.89 3.46 11.77
CA MET A 136 7.76 3.87 12.59
C MET A 136 8.10 4.80 13.76
N ASP A 137 9.34 5.26 13.84
CA ASP A 137 9.82 6.18 14.88
C ASP A 137 9.38 7.61 14.57
N LYS A 138 9.13 8.38 15.60
CA LYS A 138 8.79 9.79 15.45
C LYS A 138 9.98 10.60 14.92
N PHE A 139 9.75 11.46 13.94
CA PHE A 139 10.75 12.39 13.46
C PHE A 139 11.20 13.37 14.55
N VAL A 140 12.51 13.56 14.68
CA VAL A 140 13.11 14.48 15.64
C VAL A 140 13.34 15.82 14.93
N PRO A 141 12.76 16.95 15.41
CA PRO A 141 12.99 18.24 14.81
C PRO A 141 14.42 18.73 15.08
N GLU A 142 15.07 19.32 14.08
CA GLU A 142 16.38 19.95 14.19
C GLU A 142 16.28 21.49 14.32
N PHE A 143 15.09 22.06 14.11
CA PHE A 143 14.82 23.48 14.36
C PHE A 143 14.51 23.73 15.84
N SER A 144 14.76 24.97 16.29
CA SER A 144 14.56 25.33 17.69
C SER A 144 13.07 25.46 18.06
N LYS A 145 12.77 25.18 19.33
CA LYS A 145 11.45 25.43 19.89
C LYS A 145 11.05 26.90 19.80
N ASP A 146 12.00 27.81 20.06
CA ASP A 146 11.79 29.26 19.96
C ASP A 146 11.38 29.70 18.54
N PHE A 147 11.98 29.08 17.52
CA PHE A 147 11.56 29.31 16.12
C PHE A 147 10.10 28.92 15.93
N PHE A 148 9.71 27.72 16.36
CA PHE A 148 8.32 27.27 16.24
C PHE A 148 7.35 28.19 16.98
N GLU A 149 7.63 28.51 18.24
CA GLU A 149 6.79 29.37 19.06
C GLU A 149 6.57 30.76 18.43
N LYS A 150 7.66 31.36 17.92
CA LYS A 150 7.61 32.65 17.24
C LYS A 150 6.72 32.58 16.00
N GLN A 151 6.93 31.60 15.13
CA GLN A 151 6.16 31.45 13.88
C GLN A 151 4.71 31.06 14.16
N TYR A 152 4.47 30.17 15.13
CA TYR A 152 3.11 29.80 15.54
C TYR A 152 2.35 31.02 16.04
N THR A 153 2.92 31.77 17.00
CA THR A 153 2.26 32.94 17.60
C THR A 153 1.98 34.05 16.57
N ALA A 154 2.84 34.21 15.57
CA ALA A 154 2.61 35.16 14.47
C ALA A 154 1.39 34.80 13.62
N ASN A 155 1.05 33.53 13.47
CA ASN A 155 -0.08 33.05 12.66
C ASN A 155 -1.34 32.77 13.49
N TYR A 156 -1.18 32.35 14.76
CA TYR A 156 -2.25 31.89 15.65
C TYR A 156 -2.15 32.51 17.06
N PRO A 157 -2.26 33.84 17.21
CA PRO A 157 -1.93 34.53 18.46
C PRO A 157 -2.85 34.17 19.65
N SER A 158 -4.07 33.69 19.39
CA SER A 158 -5.07 33.36 20.41
C SER A 158 -5.16 31.87 20.74
N GLU A 159 -4.50 30.98 19.98
CA GLU A 159 -4.66 29.53 20.11
C GLU A 159 -3.59 28.90 21.04
N THR A 160 -3.46 29.39 22.28
CA THR A 160 -2.39 28.99 23.21
C THR A 160 -2.45 27.51 23.62
N ALA A 161 -3.66 26.95 23.83
CA ALA A 161 -3.82 25.54 24.18
C ALA A 161 -3.39 24.61 23.04
N LYS A 162 -3.70 24.95 21.80
CA LYS A 162 -3.27 24.22 20.62
C LYS A 162 -1.75 24.32 20.44
N LYS A 163 -1.15 25.51 20.72
CA LYS A 163 0.30 25.69 20.70
C LYS A 163 0.98 24.70 21.65
N ALA A 164 0.58 24.68 22.93
CA ALA A 164 1.17 23.79 23.94
C ALA A 164 1.04 22.29 23.56
N TYR A 165 -0.10 21.90 23.01
CA TYR A 165 -0.30 20.54 22.49
C TYR A 165 0.68 20.22 21.35
N LEU A 166 0.80 21.08 20.35
CA LEU A 166 1.69 20.86 19.19
C LEU A 166 3.17 20.94 19.58
N GLU A 167 3.56 21.79 20.52
CA GLU A 167 4.90 21.78 21.09
C GLU A 167 5.25 20.42 21.71
N ARG A 168 4.33 19.85 22.47
CA ARG A 168 4.51 18.49 23.02
C ARG A 168 4.60 17.45 21.92
N VAL A 169 3.73 17.52 20.91
CA VAL A 169 3.74 16.61 19.75
C VAL A 169 5.08 16.66 19.02
N ILE A 170 5.62 17.85 18.80
CA ILE A 170 6.85 18.02 18.01
C ILE A 170 8.10 17.71 18.84
N PHE A 171 8.22 18.27 20.05
CA PHE A 171 9.50 18.34 20.81
C PHE A 171 9.62 17.33 21.96
N ASP A 172 8.54 16.73 22.47
CA ASP A 172 8.64 15.69 23.49
C ASP A 172 8.95 14.33 22.85
N PRO A 173 10.16 13.79 22.93
CA PRO A 173 10.55 12.54 22.26
C PRO A 173 9.79 11.32 22.80
N SER A 174 9.26 11.39 24.03
CA SER A 174 8.52 10.29 24.66
C SER A 174 7.04 10.27 24.30
N TYR A 175 6.50 11.41 23.85
CA TYR A 175 5.09 11.52 23.50
C TYR A 175 4.83 11.12 22.05
N LEU A 176 3.97 10.14 21.83
CA LEU A 176 3.68 9.57 20.50
C LEU A 176 4.96 9.09 19.80
N SER A 177 5.86 8.43 20.52
CA SER A 177 7.21 8.11 20.07
C SER A 177 7.29 7.10 18.94
N LYS A 178 6.28 6.19 18.83
CA LYS A 178 6.25 5.11 17.85
C LYS A 178 4.86 5.03 17.22
N ARG A 179 4.75 4.98 15.89
CA ARG A 179 3.46 4.80 15.20
C ARG A 179 2.83 3.46 15.56
N VAL A 180 3.59 2.38 15.38
CA VAL A 180 3.22 1.02 15.75
C VAL A 180 4.32 0.44 16.61
N ASN A 181 4.02 0.15 17.88
CA ASN A 181 4.93 -0.52 18.79
C ASN A 181 4.59 -2.01 18.85
N GLN A 182 5.62 -2.86 18.72
CA GLN A 182 5.49 -4.32 18.83
C GLN A 182 6.51 -4.88 19.84
N ALA A 183 6.95 -4.05 20.79
CA ALA A 183 7.90 -4.48 21.83
C ALA A 183 7.25 -5.49 22.76
N GLU A 184 7.96 -6.59 23.02
CA GLU A 184 7.53 -7.62 23.96
C GLU A 184 7.32 -7.06 25.37
N GLY A 185 6.20 -7.47 26.00
CA GLY A 185 5.84 -7.05 27.34
C GLY A 185 5.20 -5.65 27.46
N ALA A 186 5.07 -4.90 26.36
CA ALA A 186 4.33 -3.65 26.34
C ALA A 186 2.83 -3.89 26.05
N ASP A 187 1.97 -2.98 26.53
CA ASP A 187 0.62 -2.85 25.97
C ASP A 187 0.76 -2.21 24.59
N LEU A 188 0.59 -2.99 23.54
CA LEU A 188 0.85 -2.59 22.16
C LEU A 188 -0.05 -1.43 21.72
N ILE A 189 -1.26 -1.33 22.26
CA ILE A 189 -2.22 -0.27 21.94
C ILE A 189 -1.85 1.04 22.63
N GLN A 190 -1.63 1.00 23.94
CA GLN A 190 -1.33 2.21 24.72
C GLN A 190 0.02 2.83 24.37
N THR A 191 0.95 2.03 23.85
CA THR A 191 2.29 2.47 23.46
C THR A 191 2.43 2.82 21.98
N SER A 192 1.38 2.60 21.18
CA SER A 192 1.34 3.00 19.76
C SER A 192 0.60 4.32 19.57
N ALA A 193 1.08 5.13 18.63
CA ALA A 193 0.48 6.43 18.29
C ALA A 193 -0.61 6.35 17.22
N CYS A 194 -0.75 5.20 16.53
CA CYS A 194 -1.79 5.00 15.53
C CYS A 194 -3.19 5.18 16.13
N ASN A 195 -4.13 5.69 15.33
CA ASN A 195 -5.45 6.13 15.80
C ASN A 195 -6.56 5.12 15.51
N PHE A 196 -6.26 3.82 15.67
CA PHE A 196 -7.26 2.75 15.53
C PHE A 196 -8.02 2.47 16.84
N TYR A 197 -7.51 2.98 17.96
CA TYR A 197 -8.07 2.77 19.29
C TYR A 197 -8.21 4.09 20.03
N GLY A 198 -9.30 4.23 20.77
CA GLY A 198 -9.59 5.41 21.58
C GLY A 198 -8.67 5.53 22.79
N GLU A 199 -8.62 6.72 23.36
CA GLU A 199 -7.84 6.99 24.56
C GLU A 199 -8.26 6.10 25.72
N GLY A 200 -7.29 5.51 26.42
CA GLY A 200 -7.51 4.63 27.58
C GLY A 200 -8.01 3.21 27.21
N VAL A 201 -8.08 2.85 25.94
CA VAL A 201 -8.33 1.45 25.51
C VAL A 201 -7.03 0.68 25.67
N SER A 202 -7.08 -0.52 26.24
CA SER A 202 -5.94 -1.40 26.46
C SER A 202 -5.98 -2.62 25.55
N GLN A 203 -4.82 -3.24 25.32
CA GLN A 203 -4.72 -4.46 24.51
C GLN A 203 -5.64 -5.59 25.05
N PRO A 204 -5.63 -5.94 26.35
CA PRO A 204 -6.53 -7.01 26.84
C PRO A 204 -8.02 -6.74 26.63
N GLU A 205 -8.44 -5.45 26.71
CA GLU A 205 -9.84 -5.08 26.45
C GLU A 205 -10.20 -5.31 24.98
N VAL A 206 -9.32 -4.98 24.04
CA VAL A 206 -9.55 -5.19 22.61
C VAL A 206 -9.59 -6.66 22.26
N GLU A 207 -8.63 -7.43 22.77
CA GLU A 207 -8.56 -8.88 22.55
C GLU A 207 -9.83 -9.58 23.06
N ALA A 208 -10.28 -9.23 24.26
CA ALA A 208 -11.52 -9.78 24.84
C ALA A 208 -12.76 -9.37 24.03
N TYR A 209 -12.82 -8.11 23.57
CA TYR A 209 -13.94 -7.60 22.76
C TYR A 209 -14.09 -8.39 21.45
N TYR A 210 -13.02 -8.53 20.67
CA TYR A 210 -13.09 -9.25 19.40
C TYR A 210 -13.18 -10.77 19.55
N ALA A 211 -12.59 -11.33 20.59
CA ALA A 211 -12.76 -12.75 20.90
C ALA A 211 -14.22 -13.12 21.17
N ALA A 212 -14.97 -12.22 21.81
CA ALA A 212 -16.39 -12.44 22.09
C ALA A 212 -17.29 -12.35 20.83
N LEU A 213 -16.82 -11.71 19.75
CA LEU A 213 -17.56 -11.61 18.50
C LEU A 213 -17.30 -12.76 17.53
N LYS A 214 -16.17 -13.47 17.68
CA LYS A 214 -15.77 -14.54 16.77
C LYS A 214 -16.61 -15.79 16.98
N ASP A 215 -17.23 -16.28 15.89
CA ASP A 215 -17.80 -17.61 15.82
C ASP A 215 -16.78 -18.54 15.16
N THR A 216 -16.20 -19.44 15.95
CA THR A 216 -15.19 -20.40 15.47
C THR A 216 -15.76 -21.48 14.56
N THR A 217 -17.08 -21.57 14.42
CA THR A 217 -17.78 -22.51 13.52
C THR A 217 -18.12 -21.87 12.17
N ASP A 218 -18.00 -20.54 12.04
CA ASP A 218 -18.22 -19.83 10.77
C ASP A 218 -17.06 -20.13 9.81
N LEU A 219 -17.38 -20.70 8.66
CA LEU A 219 -16.41 -21.01 7.59
C LEU A 219 -16.16 -19.81 6.64
N THR A 220 -16.95 -18.76 6.78
CA THR A 220 -16.86 -17.53 5.97
C THR A 220 -16.87 -16.27 6.86
N PRO A 221 -15.99 -16.23 7.88
CA PRO A 221 -16.01 -15.14 8.85
C PRO A 221 -15.64 -13.81 8.21
N ILE A 222 -16.32 -12.76 8.63
CA ILE A 222 -15.93 -11.39 8.27
C ILE A 222 -14.65 -10.98 9.02
N SER A 223 -13.90 -10.04 8.46
CA SER A 223 -12.71 -9.46 9.10
C SER A 223 -13.12 -8.44 10.17
N TYR A 224 -13.49 -8.93 11.37
CA TYR A 224 -13.96 -8.08 12.47
C TYR A 224 -13.02 -6.92 12.78
N GLY A 225 -13.57 -5.72 12.83
CA GLY A 225 -12.83 -4.52 13.18
C GLY A 225 -12.07 -3.86 12.02
N LEU A 226 -12.03 -4.45 10.81
CA LEU A 226 -11.24 -3.98 9.67
C LEU A 226 -11.50 -2.49 9.34
N ASN A 227 -12.76 -2.07 9.33
CA ASN A 227 -13.18 -0.72 8.95
C ASN A 227 -13.75 0.09 10.11
N SER A 228 -13.12 0.02 11.27
CA SER A 228 -13.58 0.74 12.45
C SER A 228 -12.46 1.18 13.37
N ARG A 229 -12.70 2.24 14.14
CA ARG A 229 -11.95 2.59 15.34
C ARG A 229 -12.70 2.07 16.56
N LEU A 230 -12.00 1.44 17.51
CA LEU A 230 -12.60 0.95 18.75
C LEU A 230 -12.34 1.95 19.88
N VAL A 231 -13.39 2.46 20.50
CA VAL A 231 -13.31 3.50 21.53
C VAL A 231 -14.14 3.13 22.77
N LYS A 232 -13.88 3.79 23.90
CA LYS A 232 -14.75 3.72 25.06
C LYS A 232 -15.91 4.72 24.92
N GLY A 233 -17.13 4.22 24.93
CA GLY A 233 -18.34 5.04 25.00
C GLY A 233 -18.48 5.78 26.34
N LYS A 234 -19.48 6.62 26.43
CA LYS A 234 -19.78 7.41 27.67
C LYS A 234 -20.07 6.53 28.90
N ASP A 235 -20.52 5.31 28.68
CA ASP A 235 -20.78 4.30 29.71
C ASP A 235 -19.56 3.44 30.03
N GLY A 236 -18.42 3.73 29.43
CA GLY A 236 -17.15 2.98 29.57
C GLY A 236 -17.08 1.68 28.77
N LYS A 237 -18.11 1.29 28.03
CA LYS A 237 -18.11 0.12 27.17
C LYS A 237 -17.40 0.40 25.86
N LEU A 238 -16.78 -0.62 25.29
CA LEU A 238 -16.17 -0.54 23.97
C LEU A 238 -17.25 -0.48 22.88
N VAL A 239 -17.05 0.45 21.93
CA VAL A 239 -17.93 0.72 20.80
C VAL A 239 -17.10 0.92 19.55
N GLU A 240 -17.53 0.36 18.42
CA GLU A 240 -16.91 0.61 17.12
C GLU A 240 -17.46 1.88 16.46
N GLU A 241 -16.55 2.77 16.09
CA GLU A 241 -16.83 3.90 15.19
C GLU A 241 -16.52 3.46 13.75
N THR A 242 -17.54 3.00 13.06
CA THR A 242 -17.37 2.43 11.70
C THR A 242 -17.05 3.52 10.68
N TYR A 243 -16.12 3.21 9.77
CA TYR A 243 -15.72 4.06 8.63
C TYR A 243 -16.75 3.91 7.51
N ARG A 244 -17.64 4.88 7.38
CA ARG A 244 -18.73 4.87 6.40
C ARG A 244 -19.38 6.24 6.28
N ILE A 245 -20.26 6.42 5.29
CA ILE A 245 -21.14 7.59 5.23
C ILE A 245 -22.02 7.64 6.49
N GLY A 246 -22.05 8.78 7.14
CA GLY A 246 -22.74 8.97 8.43
C GLY A 246 -22.00 8.40 9.65
N GLY A 247 -20.80 7.85 9.46
CA GLY A 247 -19.89 7.40 10.51
C GLY A 247 -18.60 8.21 10.53
N LEU A 248 -17.53 7.59 11.02
CA LEU A 248 -16.20 8.20 10.98
C LEU A 248 -15.73 8.35 9.54
N TYR A 249 -15.01 9.44 9.24
CA TYR A 249 -14.51 9.83 7.90
C TYR A 249 -15.62 10.10 6.86
N THR A 250 -16.85 10.41 7.27
CA THR A 250 -18.00 10.59 6.37
C THR A 250 -17.72 11.57 5.23
N GLU A 251 -17.01 12.69 5.46
CA GLU A 251 -16.74 13.70 4.44
C GLU A 251 -15.80 13.17 3.35
N ALA A 252 -14.69 12.52 3.73
CA ALA A 252 -13.75 11.94 2.78
C ALA A 252 -14.43 10.79 2.00
N ILE A 253 -15.11 9.89 2.71
CA ILE A 253 -15.82 8.75 2.10
C ILE A 253 -16.92 9.24 1.14
N SER A 254 -17.64 10.32 1.47
CA SER A 254 -18.65 10.90 0.56
C SER A 254 -18.03 11.40 -0.74
N ARG A 255 -16.83 12.01 -0.70
CA ARG A 255 -16.11 12.42 -1.91
C ARG A 255 -15.61 11.21 -2.71
N ILE A 256 -15.07 10.20 -2.03
CA ILE A 256 -14.68 8.92 -2.67
C ILE A 256 -15.87 8.33 -3.43
N VAL A 257 -17.02 8.18 -2.76
CA VAL A 257 -18.25 7.63 -3.35
C VAL A 257 -18.74 8.47 -4.54
N ALA A 258 -18.66 9.80 -4.45
CA ALA A 258 -19.03 10.68 -5.56
C ALA A 258 -18.16 10.43 -6.80
N ASN A 259 -16.85 10.24 -6.62
CA ASN A 259 -15.94 9.95 -7.73
C ASN A 259 -16.07 8.50 -8.23
N LEU A 260 -16.31 7.51 -7.36
CA LEU A 260 -16.63 6.13 -7.76
C LEU A 260 -17.90 6.07 -8.63
N ASN A 261 -18.95 6.80 -8.27
CA ASN A 261 -20.17 6.88 -9.06
C ASN A 261 -19.95 7.50 -10.45
N LYS A 262 -19.00 8.45 -10.59
CA LYS A 262 -18.59 8.96 -11.89
C LYS A 262 -17.76 7.94 -12.65
N ALA A 263 -16.85 7.23 -11.99
CA ALA A 263 -16.04 6.17 -12.57
C ALA A 263 -16.93 5.06 -13.18
N ALA A 264 -17.99 4.66 -12.46
CA ALA A 264 -18.94 3.64 -12.91
C ALA A 264 -19.60 3.96 -14.28
N GLN A 265 -19.69 5.24 -14.67
CA GLN A 265 -20.23 5.64 -15.98
C GLN A 265 -19.29 5.28 -17.14
N TYR A 266 -18.01 5.09 -16.84
CA TYR A 266 -16.96 4.75 -17.80
C TYR A 266 -16.45 3.31 -17.63
N ALA A 267 -17.13 2.50 -16.80
CA ALA A 267 -16.78 1.10 -16.62
C ALA A 267 -16.75 0.36 -17.97
N GLU A 268 -15.76 -0.50 -18.16
CA GLU A 268 -15.49 -1.18 -19.43
C GLU A 268 -16.53 -2.25 -19.74
N ASN A 269 -17.19 -2.78 -18.70
CA ASN A 269 -18.22 -3.80 -18.80
C ASN A 269 -19.16 -3.76 -17.60
N ASP A 270 -20.22 -4.57 -17.63
CA ASP A 270 -21.23 -4.61 -16.57
C ASP A 270 -20.69 -5.23 -15.26
N ALA A 271 -19.75 -6.18 -15.35
CA ALA A 271 -19.12 -6.78 -14.16
C ALA A 271 -18.31 -5.71 -13.40
N GLN A 272 -17.47 -4.94 -14.06
CA GLN A 272 -16.73 -3.85 -13.44
C GLN A 272 -17.66 -2.77 -12.86
N ARG A 273 -18.74 -2.44 -13.57
CA ARG A 273 -19.75 -1.51 -13.04
C ARG A 273 -20.36 -2.02 -11.75
N ALA A 274 -20.67 -3.32 -11.68
CA ALA A 274 -21.22 -3.95 -10.50
C ALA A 274 -20.21 -3.98 -9.34
N VAL A 275 -18.93 -4.23 -9.62
CA VAL A 275 -17.83 -4.12 -8.62
C VAL A 275 -17.79 -2.73 -8.00
N ILE A 276 -17.80 -1.67 -8.83
CA ILE A 276 -17.79 -0.29 -8.33
C ILE A 276 -19.05 0.00 -7.50
N ALA A 277 -20.22 -0.44 -7.95
CA ALA A 277 -21.46 -0.26 -7.21
C ALA A 277 -21.46 -0.98 -5.85
N LYS A 278 -20.89 -2.18 -5.77
CA LYS A 278 -20.76 -2.93 -4.51
C LYS A 278 -19.78 -2.24 -3.53
N LEU A 279 -18.70 -1.66 -4.03
CA LEU A 279 -17.80 -0.83 -3.21
C LEU A 279 -18.50 0.43 -2.68
N VAL A 280 -19.32 1.09 -3.50
CA VAL A 280 -20.14 2.23 -3.06
C VAL A 280 -21.14 1.82 -1.97
N GLU A 281 -21.77 0.65 -2.09
CA GLU A 281 -22.65 0.08 -1.07
C GLU A 281 -21.89 -0.16 0.24
N TYR A 282 -20.69 -0.75 0.17
CA TYR A 282 -19.82 -0.94 1.33
C TYR A 282 -19.50 0.38 2.03
N TYR A 283 -19.04 1.40 1.32
CA TYR A 283 -18.74 2.71 1.90
C TYR A 283 -19.98 3.41 2.47
N THR A 284 -21.16 3.12 1.92
CA THR A 284 -22.41 3.68 2.42
C THR A 284 -22.85 3.02 3.72
N THR A 285 -22.75 1.70 3.80
CA THR A 285 -23.28 0.90 4.91
C THR A 285 -22.23 0.62 6.00
N GLY A 286 -20.97 0.49 5.62
CA GLY A 286 -19.89 0.00 6.49
C GLY A 286 -19.97 -1.50 6.77
N ASN A 287 -20.80 -2.25 6.03
CA ASN A 287 -21.03 -3.67 6.28
C ASN A 287 -19.88 -4.51 5.71
N LEU A 288 -19.16 -5.25 6.56
CA LEU A 288 -18.04 -6.10 6.18
C LEU A 288 -18.44 -7.30 5.30
N LYS A 289 -19.67 -7.79 5.42
CA LYS A 289 -20.18 -8.81 4.49
C LYS A 289 -20.29 -8.26 3.06
N THR A 290 -20.72 -7.01 2.91
CA THR A 290 -20.71 -6.31 1.61
C THR A 290 -19.29 -6.14 1.07
N PHE A 291 -18.30 -5.95 1.95
CA PHE A 291 -16.89 -5.90 1.55
C PHE A 291 -16.38 -7.26 1.05
N ASP A 292 -16.78 -8.36 1.69
CA ASP A 292 -16.48 -9.71 1.20
C ASP A 292 -17.10 -9.96 -0.18
N GLU A 293 -18.37 -9.57 -0.38
CA GLU A 293 -19.05 -9.67 -1.68
C GLU A 293 -18.34 -8.82 -2.75
N TYR A 294 -17.93 -7.59 -2.41
CA TYR A 294 -17.10 -6.75 -3.27
C TYR A 294 -15.79 -7.47 -3.65
N SER A 295 -15.10 -8.03 -2.67
CA SER A 295 -13.83 -8.73 -2.87
C SER A 295 -13.95 -9.93 -3.80
N ILE A 296 -15.04 -10.70 -3.67
CA ILE A 296 -15.36 -11.83 -4.55
C ILE A 296 -15.60 -11.33 -5.99
N MET A 297 -16.49 -10.35 -6.16
CA MET A 297 -16.83 -9.79 -7.49
C MET A 297 -15.59 -9.17 -8.16
N TRP A 298 -14.77 -8.46 -7.39
CA TRP A 298 -13.51 -7.88 -7.87
C TRP A 298 -12.52 -8.97 -8.32
N THR A 299 -12.40 -10.06 -7.56
CA THR A 299 -11.52 -11.20 -7.90
C THR A 299 -11.98 -11.87 -9.21
N GLU A 300 -13.28 -12.00 -9.42
CA GLU A 300 -13.88 -12.63 -10.61
C GLU A 300 -13.82 -11.74 -11.86
N ASP A 301 -13.72 -10.41 -11.73
CA ASP A 301 -13.54 -9.51 -12.88
C ASP A 301 -12.10 -9.58 -13.42
N THR A 302 -11.85 -10.54 -14.30
CA THR A 302 -10.55 -10.72 -14.98
C THR A 302 -10.50 -10.06 -16.37
N ALA A 303 -11.63 -9.61 -16.89
CA ALA A 303 -11.77 -9.08 -18.25
C ALA A 303 -11.39 -7.59 -18.36
N SER A 304 -11.58 -6.82 -17.31
CA SER A 304 -11.30 -5.39 -17.30
C SER A 304 -9.81 -5.12 -17.45
N LYS A 305 -9.46 -4.14 -18.30
CA LYS A 305 -8.10 -3.68 -18.52
C LYS A 305 -7.67 -2.71 -17.42
N VAL A 306 -8.51 -1.70 -17.11
CA VAL A 306 -8.32 -0.80 -15.98
C VAL A 306 -8.80 -1.50 -14.72
N ASP A 307 -7.97 -1.49 -13.68
CA ASP A 307 -8.29 -2.13 -12.40
C ASP A 307 -7.94 -1.18 -11.25
N PHE A 308 -8.49 -1.44 -10.07
CA PHE A 308 -8.25 -0.59 -8.92
C PHE A 308 -8.42 -1.35 -7.61
N ILE A 309 -7.72 -0.87 -6.61
CA ILE A 309 -7.89 -1.21 -5.19
C ILE A 309 -8.32 0.06 -4.50
N ASN A 310 -9.31 -0.01 -3.62
CA ASN A 310 -9.74 1.14 -2.82
C ASN A 310 -10.51 0.63 -1.60
N GLY A 311 -10.01 0.89 -0.40
CA GLY A 311 -10.66 0.40 0.82
C GLY A 311 -9.79 0.46 2.05
N PHE A 312 -10.27 -0.17 3.12
CA PHE A 312 -9.55 -0.46 4.35
C PHE A 312 -9.05 -1.90 4.25
N ILE A 313 -7.75 -2.11 3.98
CA ILE A 313 -7.27 -3.39 3.45
C ILE A 313 -6.12 -3.95 4.27
N GLU A 314 -4.97 -3.25 4.27
CA GLU A 314 -3.76 -3.74 4.93
C GLU A 314 -3.76 -3.41 6.42
N SER A 315 -3.37 -4.37 7.24
CA SER A 315 -3.43 -4.23 8.70
C SER A 315 -2.07 -4.03 9.39
N TYR A 316 -1.01 -3.81 8.64
CA TYR A 316 0.34 -3.55 9.18
C TYR A 316 0.42 -2.27 10.00
N GLY A 317 -0.49 -1.33 9.79
CA GLY A 317 -0.60 -0.09 10.56
C GLY A 317 -1.20 -0.27 11.95
N ASP A 318 -1.81 -1.41 12.23
CA ASP A 318 -2.38 -1.77 13.51
C ASP A 318 -1.44 -2.71 14.29
N PRO A 319 -1.07 -2.42 15.57
CA PRO A 319 -0.21 -3.28 16.37
C PRO A 319 -0.78 -4.69 16.60
N LEU A 320 -2.10 -4.89 16.49
CA LEU A 320 -2.75 -6.20 16.61
C LEU A 320 -3.07 -6.85 15.25
N GLY A 321 -2.78 -6.17 14.12
CA GLY A 321 -3.02 -6.70 12.79
C GLY A 321 -4.50 -6.90 12.41
N MET A 322 -5.42 -6.14 13.01
CA MET A 322 -6.88 -6.30 12.83
C MET A 322 -7.53 -5.16 12.05
N LYS A 323 -7.02 -3.94 12.21
CA LYS A 323 -7.59 -2.72 11.64
C LYS A 323 -7.00 -2.41 10.29
N GLY A 324 -7.84 -2.22 9.27
CA GLY A 324 -7.39 -1.88 7.94
C GLY A 324 -6.97 -0.41 7.81
N SER A 325 -5.75 -0.19 7.35
CA SER A 325 -5.32 1.10 6.81
C SER A 325 -6.05 1.39 5.51
N TRP A 326 -6.40 2.65 5.29
CA TRP A 326 -7.01 3.05 4.03
C TRP A 326 -5.95 3.14 2.94
N GLU A 327 -6.23 2.50 1.79
CA GLU A 327 -5.37 2.56 0.63
C GLU A 327 -6.14 2.60 -0.68
N SER A 328 -5.47 3.05 -1.75
CA SER A 328 -5.96 2.95 -3.11
C SER A 328 -4.83 2.85 -4.11
N ILE A 329 -4.99 1.96 -5.07
CA ILE A 329 -4.10 1.79 -6.22
C ILE A 329 -4.97 1.78 -7.45
N VAL A 330 -4.61 2.60 -8.45
CA VAL A 330 -5.27 2.60 -9.77
C VAL A 330 -4.24 2.16 -10.80
N ASN A 331 -4.57 1.20 -11.62
CA ASN A 331 -3.67 0.58 -12.56
C ASN A 331 -4.37 0.14 -13.84
N PHE A 332 -3.61 -0.35 -14.80
CA PHE A 332 -4.16 -1.02 -15.99
C PHE A 332 -3.19 -2.09 -16.48
N LYS A 333 -3.71 -3.11 -17.14
CA LYS A 333 -2.95 -4.26 -17.59
C LYS A 333 -1.94 -3.89 -18.67
N ASN A 334 -0.68 -4.28 -18.49
CA ASN A 334 0.33 -4.35 -19.54
C ASN A 334 0.23 -5.70 -20.24
N GLU A 335 -0.33 -5.75 -21.45
CA GLU A 335 -0.61 -7.00 -22.16
C GLU A 335 0.66 -7.79 -22.43
N THR A 336 1.72 -7.12 -22.92
CA THR A 336 2.98 -7.79 -23.31
C THR A 336 3.70 -8.37 -22.08
N ALA A 337 3.81 -7.60 -21.00
CA ALA A 337 4.47 -8.09 -19.79
C ALA A 337 3.64 -9.17 -19.07
N SER A 338 2.31 -9.12 -19.17
CA SER A 338 1.43 -10.13 -18.59
C SER A 338 1.53 -11.52 -19.22
N GLU A 339 2.05 -11.64 -20.45
CA GLU A 339 2.31 -12.95 -21.07
C GLU A 339 3.26 -13.82 -20.23
N ARG A 340 4.26 -13.21 -19.58
CA ARG A 340 5.18 -13.90 -18.67
C ARG A 340 4.45 -14.50 -17.47
N THR A 341 3.62 -13.74 -16.82
CA THR A 341 2.85 -14.19 -15.65
C THR A 341 1.80 -15.24 -16.00
N HIS A 342 1.23 -15.20 -17.22
CA HIS A 342 0.33 -16.23 -17.72
C HIS A 342 0.98 -17.63 -17.80
N ILE A 343 2.27 -17.69 -18.17
CA ILE A 343 3.00 -18.97 -18.18
C ILE A 343 3.06 -19.55 -16.75
N ILE A 344 3.39 -18.73 -15.77
CA ILE A 344 3.46 -19.14 -14.35
C ILE A 344 2.08 -19.59 -13.88
N SER A 345 1.07 -18.76 -14.07
CA SER A 345 -0.31 -19.01 -13.65
C SER A 345 -0.88 -20.30 -14.26
N ASN A 346 -0.63 -20.55 -15.56
CA ASN A 346 -1.09 -21.76 -16.23
C ASN A 346 -0.41 -23.04 -15.71
N ASN A 347 0.74 -22.93 -15.07
CA ASN A 347 1.47 -24.04 -14.46
C ASN A 347 1.34 -24.08 -12.92
N ALA A 348 0.43 -23.30 -12.33
CA ALA A 348 0.29 -23.19 -10.88
C ALA A 348 0.04 -24.54 -10.18
N GLN A 349 -0.76 -25.44 -10.80
CA GLN A 349 -0.95 -26.80 -10.25
C GLN A 349 0.35 -27.60 -10.21
N TRP A 350 1.19 -27.50 -11.24
CA TRP A 350 2.47 -28.19 -11.25
C TRP A 350 3.37 -27.74 -10.10
N PHE A 351 3.41 -26.42 -9.84
CA PHE A 351 4.19 -25.87 -8.74
C PHE A 351 3.63 -26.31 -7.37
N GLU A 352 2.30 -26.32 -7.20
CA GLU A 352 1.64 -26.83 -5.98
C GLU A 352 2.02 -28.29 -5.70
N ASP A 353 1.93 -29.16 -6.71
CA ASP A 353 2.21 -30.58 -6.61
C ASP A 353 3.69 -30.87 -6.30
N HIS A 354 4.60 -29.97 -6.71
CA HIS A 354 6.05 -30.12 -6.53
C HIS A 354 6.62 -29.22 -5.43
N SER A 355 5.76 -28.48 -4.72
CA SER A 355 6.17 -27.64 -3.59
C SER A 355 6.89 -28.50 -2.52
N PRO A 356 7.95 -27.97 -1.85
CA PRO A 356 8.68 -28.70 -0.81
C PRO A 356 7.91 -28.81 0.52
N VAL A 357 6.69 -28.29 0.60
CA VAL A 357 5.86 -28.35 1.82
C VAL A 357 5.23 -29.73 2.00
N ASP A 358 4.84 -30.05 3.25
CA ASP A 358 4.11 -31.31 3.57
C ASP A 358 2.85 -31.41 2.68
N PRO A 359 2.60 -32.59 2.08
CA PRO A 359 1.45 -32.80 1.20
C PRO A 359 0.09 -32.40 1.79
N ARG A 360 -0.06 -32.42 3.10
CA ARG A 360 -1.30 -32.00 3.79
C ARG A 360 -1.64 -30.55 3.59
N PHE A 361 -0.64 -29.71 3.31
CA PHE A 361 -0.81 -28.27 3.05
C PHE A 361 -0.96 -27.95 1.56
N ARG A 362 -0.87 -28.94 0.66
CA ARG A 362 -1.03 -28.73 -0.77
C ARG A 362 -2.50 -28.78 -1.16
N LYS A 363 -2.91 -27.90 -2.07
CA LYS A 363 -4.25 -27.91 -2.66
C LYS A 363 -4.37 -29.06 -3.66
N ASP A 364 -5.44 -29.86 -3.56
CA ASP A 364 -5.77 -30.87 -4.58
C ASP A 364 -6.03 -30.22 -5.93
N LYS A 365 -6.58 -29.00 -5.93
CA LYS A 365 -6.87 -28.22 -7.13
C LYS A 365 -6.58 -26.75 -6.88
N VAL A 366 -5.57 -26.22 -7.57
CA VAL A 366 -5.32 -24.78 -7.61
C VAL A 366 -6.41 -24.12 -8.43
N ARG A 367 -7.15 -23.19 -7.82
CA ARG A 367 -8.07 -22.32 -8.52
C ARG A 367 -7.34 -21.08 -8.97
N GLY A 368 -7.66 -20.61 -10.19
CA GLY A 368 -6.88 -19.66 -10.94
C GLY A 368 -6.40 -18.46 -10.15
N VAL A 369 -5.09 -18.32 -10.06
CA VAL A 369 -4.46 -17.07 -9.70
C VAL A 369 -4.47 -16.21 -10.96
N SER A 370 -5.24 -15.13 -10.96
CA SER A 370 -5.15 -14.13 -12.03
C SER A 370 -3.89 -13.32 -11.81
N ALA A 371 -2.88 -13.50 -12.66
CA ALA A 371 -1.63 -12.77 -12.57
C ALA A 371 -1.54 -11.74 -13.69
N LYS A 372 -1.22 -10.50 -13.32
CA LYS A 372 -1.07 -9.38 -14.27
C LYS A 372 0.18 -8.58 -13.93
N VAL A 373 0.90 -8.12 -14.94
CA VAL A 373 1.88 -7.04 -14.80
C VAL A 373 1.21 -5.73 -15.14
N ILE A 374 1.35 -4.75 -14.27
CA ILE A 374 0.64 -3.48 -14.39
C ILE A 374 1.57 -2.28 -14.18
N PRO A 375 1.38 -1.17 -14.88
CA PRO A 375 1.81 0.14 -14.43
C PRO A 375 0.77 0.73 -13.47
N ALA A 376 1.20 1.17 -12.30
CA ALA A 376 0.38 1.99 -11.41
C ALA A 376 0.23 3.40 -11.98
N ALA A 377 -1.01 3.88 -12.08
CA ALA A 377 -1.32 5.28 -12.39
C ALA A 377 -1.23 6.15 -11.14
N ILE A 378 -1.62 5.61 -9.98
CA ILE A 378 -1.45 6.22 -8.67
C ILE A 378 -1.36 5.16 -7.57
N LEU A 379 -0.61 5.49 -6.54
CA LEU A 379 -0.54 4.82 -5.25
C LEU A 379 -0.92 5.84 -4.19
N ALA A 380 -1.87 5.52 -3.34
CA ALA A 380 -2.40 6.44 -2.32
C ALA A 380 -2.71 5.70 -1.02
N GLY A 381 -2.82 6.45 0.06
CA GLY A 381 -3.02 5.89 1.38
C GLY A 381 -1.83 5.04 1.81
N ASP A 382 -2.05 3.86 2.35
CA ASP A 382 -0.99 2.98 2.87
C ASP A 382 -0.06 2.42 1.77
N ALA A 383 -0.51 2.42 0.51
CA ALA A 383 0.34 2.11 -0.64
C ALA A 383 1.40 3.20 -0.96
N TYR A 384 1.47 4.28 -0.17
CA TYR A 384 2.44 5.36 -0.26
C TYR A 384 2.87 5.81 1.16
N PRO A 385 4.14 6.07 1.45
CA PRO A 385 5.33 6.00 0.58
C PRO A 385 6.02 4.63 0.57
N ALA A 386 5.64 3.69 1.46
CA ALA A 386 6.12 2.31 1.43
C ALA A 386 5.40 1.54 0.31
N THR A 387 5.89 1.73 -0.91
CA THR A 387 5.21 1.30 -2.12
C THR A 387 5.34 -0.22 -2.32
N PRO A 388 4.21 -0.96 -2.51
CA PRO A 388 4.29 -2.37 -2.88
C PRO A 388 4.87 -2.52 -4.30
N ILE A 389 5.65 -3.57 -4.50
CA ILE A 389 6.15 -4.01 -5.82
C ILE A 389 5.30 -5.14 -6.38
N GLY A 390 4.58 -5.86 -5.51
CA GLY A 390 3.63 -6.90 -5.83
C GLY A 390 2.46 -6.87 -4.85
N ILE A 391 1.33 -7.45 -5.25
CA ILE A 391 0.11 -7.51 -4.45
C ILE A 391 -0.62 -8.81 -4.75
N ASN A 392 -1.15 -9.45 -3.71
CA ASN A 392 -2.09 -10.56 -3.83
C ASN A 392 -3.30 -10.34 -2.91
N LEU A 393 -4.45 -10.08 -3.49
CA LEU A 393 -5.69 -9.79 -2.78
C LEU A 393 -6.86 -10.67 -3.28
N PRO A 394 -7.90 -10.87 -2.46
CA PRO A 394 -8.17 -10.32 -1.12
C PRO A 394 -7.36 -11.01 -0.01
N ASN A 395 -7.29 -10.38 1.18
CA ASN A 395 -6.60 -10.93 2.35
C ASN A 395 -7.40 -12.04 3.06
N ALA A 396 -8.73 -12.10 2.88
CA ALA A 396 -9.58 -13.12 3.49
C ALA A 396 -9.26 -14.53 2.94
N ASN A 397 -8.74 -15.41 3.79
CA ASN A 397 -8.30 -16.75 3.40
C ASN A 397 -9.43 -17.61 2.80
N TRP A 398 -10.64 -17.52 3.34
CA TRP A 398 -11.77 -18.29 2.82
C TRP A 398 -12.17 -17.84 1.41
N ILE A 399 -12.07 -16.53 1.09
CA ILE A 399 -12.32 -16.02 -0.27
C ILE A 399 -11.25 -16.53 -1.22
N ARG A 400 -9.97 -16.46 -0.84
CA ARG A 400 -8.87 -17.03 -1.65
C ARG A 400 -9.09 -18.51 -1.93
N ALA A 401 -9.51 -19.27 -0.94
CA ALA A 401 -9.74 -20.71 -1.07
C ALA A 401 -10.93 -21.04 -1.99
N ALA A 402 -12.03 -20.27 -1.90
CA ALA A 402 -13.25 -20.54 -2.64
C ALA A 402 -13.31 -19.89 -4.01
N HIS A 403 -12.80 -18.65 -4.15
CA HIS A 403 -12.94 -17.79 -5.32
C HIS A 403 -11.62 -17.45 -6.01
N GLY A 404 -10.46 -17.73 -5.38
CA GLY A 404 -9.15 -17.37 -5.89
C GLY A 404 -8.69 -15.98 -5.45
N SER A 405 -7.67 -15.47 -6.13
CA SER A 405 -7.07 -14.16 -5.86
C SER A 405 -6.58 -13.49 -7.14
N LYS A 406 -6.42 -12.16 -7.07
CA LYS A 406 -5.69 -11.40 -8.09
C LYS A 406 -4.28 -11.12 -7.58
N SER A 407 -3.28 -11.50 -8.38
CA SER A 407 -1.88 -11.15 -8.19
C SER A 407 -1.45 -10.14 -9.23
N VAL A 408 -0.78 -9.09 -8.80
CA VAL A 408 -0.24 -8.08 -9.71
C VAL A 408 1.20 -7.75 -9.35
N THR A 409 2.05 -7.58 -10.36
CA THR A 409 3.40 -7.04 -10.24
C THR A 409 3.38 -5.61 -10.76
N ILE A 410 3.88 -4.66 -9.97
CA ILE A 410 3.85 -3.23 -10.30
C ILE A 410 5.17 -2.83 -10.97
N GLU A 411 5.26 -3.07 -12.28
CA GLU A 411 6.50 -2.96 -13.07
C GLU A 411 7.11 -1.56 -13.09
N ASN A 412 6.31 -0.50 -13.19
CA ASN A 412 6.84 0.86 -13.26
C ASN A 412 7.42 1.36 -11.93
N ILE A 413 7.02 0.79 -10.83
CA ILE A 413 7.61 1.05 -9.52
C ILE A 413 8.95 0.32 -9.39
N THR A 414 8.98 -0.98 -9.74
CA THR A 414 10.22 -1.75 -9.79
C THR A 414 11.25 -1.09 -10.70
N GLN A 415 10.82 -0.62 -11.89
CA GLN A 415 11.67 0.12 -12.80
C GLN A 415 12.21 1.42 -12.20
N ALA A 416 11.39 2.16 -11.45
CA ALA A 416 11.84 3.40 -10.82
C ALA A 416 12.92 3.16 -9.76
N TYR A 417 12.81 2.08 -8.99
CA TYR A 417 13.84 1.67 -8.04
C TYR A 417 15.13 1.25 -8.75
N ASP A 418 15.03 0.42 -9.78
CA ASP A 418 16.16 -0.03 -10.57
C ASP A 418 16.93 1.15 -11.17
N GLU A 419 16.24 2.03 -11.89
CA GLU A 419 16.82 3.22 -12.52
C GLU A 419 17.45 4.20 -11.51
N ALA A 420 16.87 4.34 -10.32
CA ALA A 420 17.42 5.19 -9.26
C ALA A 420 18.65 4.58 -8.59
N SER A 421 18.82 3.27 -8.63
CA SER A 421 19.95 2.56 -8.05
C SER A 421 21.21 2.63 -8.90
N HIS A 422 21.10 2.86 -10.22
CA HIS A 422 22.23 2.92 -11.13
C HIS A 422 23.22 4.04 -10.76
N GLY A 423 24.47 3.67 -10.53
CA GLY A 423 25.55 4.62 -10.25
C GLY A 423 25.48 5.33 -8.90
N ASN A 424 24.71 4.82 -7.94
CA ASN A 424 24.64 5.34 -6.59
C ASN A 424 25.78 4.87 -5.66
N GLY A 425 26.65 3.98 -6.14
CA GLY A 425 27.80 3.44 -5.40
C GLY A 425 27.51 2.20 -4.56
N PHE A 426 26.22 1.79 -4.44
CA PHE A 426 25.83 0.65 -3.62
C PHE A 426 26.42 -0.67 -4.14
N ASN A 427 26.28 -0.92 -5.44
CA ASN A 427 26.80 -2.15 -6.04
C ASN A 427 28.33 -2.21 -6.01
N GLU A 428 29.00 -1.07 -6.13
CA GLU A 428 30.47 -0.99 -6.07
C GLU A 428 30.99 -1.31 -4.68
N GLU A 429 30.24 -0.97 -3.61
CA GLU A 429 30.63 -1.18 -2.22
C GLU A 429 30.25 -2.57 -1.70
N PHE A 430 29.04 -3.05 -2.02
CA PHE A 430 28.46 -4.24 -1.37
C PHE A 430 28.48 -5.50 -2.21
N VAL A 431 28.69 -5.41 -3.54
CA VAL A 431 28.76 -6.58 -4.41
C VAL A 431 30.21 -7.07 -4.51
N ILE A 432 30.39 -8.37 -4.22
CA ILE A 432 31.69 -9.01 -3.95
C ILE A 432 32.74 -8.83 -5.06
N ASP A 433 32.33 -8.82 -6.33
CA ASP A 433 33.26 -8.72 -7.47
C ASP A 433 32.59 -8.11 -8.72
N GLU A 434 33.44 -7.75 -9.70
CA GLU A 434 33.01 -7.15 -10.96
C GLU A 434 32.18 -8.12 -11.83
N TYR A 435 32.49 -9.41 -11.77
CA TYR A 435 31.71 -10.42 -12.52
C TYR A 435 30.26 -10.48 -12.05
N THR A 436 30.05 -10.47 -10.73
CA THR A 436 28.70 -10.45 -10.14
C THR A 436 27.97 -9.15 -10.48
N ARG A 437 28.65 -7.98 -10.45
CA ARG A 437 28.06 -6.70 -10.87
C ARG A 437 27.62 -6.73 -12.34
N ASP A 438 28.47 -7.27 -13.23
CA ASP A 438 28.13 -7.40 -14.67
C ASP A 438 26.93 -8.34 -14.90
N LEU A 439 26.77 -9.40 -14.09
CA LEU A 439 25.58 -10.25 -14.12
C LEU A 439 24.34 -9.49 -13.62
N MET A 440 24.46 -8.70 -12.54
CA MET A 440 23.36 -7.88 -12.01
C MET A 440 22.92 -6.86 -13.06
N ASP A 441 23.84 -6.12 -13.67
CA ASP A 441 23.52 -5.12 -14.70
C ASP A 441 22.78 -5.71 -15.90
N ARG A 442 23.03 -6.98 -16.23
CA ARG A 442 22.37 -7.64 -17.36
C ARG A 442 21.05 -8.30 -17.01
N TYR A 443 20.92 -8.84 -15.82
CA TYR A 443 19.85 -9.79 -15.52
C TYR A 443 19.01 -9.44 -14.30
N LEU A 444 19.46 -8.54 -13.41
CA LEU A 444 18.78 -8.27 -12.14
C LEU A 444 17.33 -7.86 -12.36
N PHE A 445 17.06 -6.91 -13.26
CA PHE A 445 15.70 -6.47 -13.56
C PHE A 445 14.77 -7.62 -13.99
N ILE A 446 15.28 -8.54 -14.84
CA ILE A 446 14.49 -9.71 -15.29
C ILE A 446 14.28 -10.71 -14.16
N THR A 447 15.31 -10.98 -13.37
CA THR A 447 15.25 -11.95 -12.28
C THR A 447 14.40 -11.47 -11.13
N ASP A 448 14.45 -10.20 -10.79
CA ASP A 448 13.62 -9.60 -9.75
C ASP A 448 12.14 -9.58 -10.12
N ASN A 449 11.83 -9.20 -11.37
CA ASN A 449 10.45 -9.28 -11.85
C ASN A 449 9.93 -10.73 -11.86
N LEU A 450 10.76 -11.71 -12.28
CA LEU A 450 10.39 -13.12 -12.25
C LEU A 450 10.21 -13.62 -10.81
N HIS A 451 11.09 -13.23 -9.90
CA HIS A 451 10.97 -13.54 -8.47
C HIS A 451 9.65 -13.01 -7.91
N THR A 452 9.32 -11.75 -8.18
CA THR A 452 8.08 -11.13 -7.75
C THR A 452 6.86 -11.85 -8.33
N ASP A 453 6.87 -12.16 -9.64
CA ASP A 453 5.80 -12.92 -10.29
C ASP A 453 5.59 -14.31 -9.64
N LEU A 454 6.67 -15.01 -9.31
CA LEU A 454 6.61 -16.30 -8.62
C LEU A 454 6.12 -16.16 -7.18
N HIS A 455 6.57 -15.13 -6.46
CA HIS A 455 6.12 -14.83 -5.10
C HIS A 455 4.61 -14.58 -5.06
N GLU A 456 4.11 -13.72 -5.94
CA GLU A 456 2.69 -13.35 -5.98
C GLU A 456 1.80 -14.50 -6.50
N CYS A 457 2.24 -15.21 -7.57
CA CYS A 457 1.42 -16.25 -8.16
C CYS A 457 1.45 -17.57 -7.37
N LEU A 458 2.60 -17.93 -6.84
CA LEU A 458 2.82 -19.23 -6.22
C LEU A 458 3.02 -19.12 -4.72
N GLY A 459 3.73 -18.12 -4.21
CA GLY A 459 3.91 -17.92 -2.79
C GLY A 459 2.56 -17.69 -2.10
N HIS A 460 1.85 -16.63 -2.48
CA HIS A 460 0.53 -16.31 -1.94
C HIS A 460 -0.61 -17.16 -2.52
N GLY A 461 -0.48 -17.65 -3.75
CA GLY A 461 -1.51 -18.43 -4.44
C GLY A 461 -1.55 -19.90 -4.04
N SER A 462 -0.53 -20.45 -3.38
CA SER A 462 -0.43 -21.87 -3.02
C SER A 462 -0.86 -22.18 -1.60
N GLY A 463 -0.97 -23.50 -1.30
CA GLY A 463 -1.22 -24.00 0.03
C GLY A 463 -2.68 -23.92 0.50
N GLN A 464 -3.00 -24.74 1.50
CA GLN A 464 -4.32 -24.80 2.15
C GLN A 464 -4.18 -24.90 3.67
N LEU A 465 -5.21 -24.47 4.38
CA LEU A 465 -5.31 -24.70 5.82
C LEU A 465 -5.65 -26.16 6.10
N LEU A 466 -5.14 -26.70 7.21
CA LEU A 466 -5.55 -28.04 7.67
C LEU A 466 -7.03 -28.03 8.07
N PRO A 467 -7.73 -29.18 7.90
CA PRO A 467 -9.10 -29.34 8.38
C PRO A 467 -9.22 -28.99 9.87
N GLY A 468 -10.21 -28.17 10.22
CA GLY A 468 -10.42 -27.71 11.60
C GLY A 468 -9.61 -26.48 12.02
N THR A 469 -8.76 -25.93 11.15
CA THR A 469 -8.12 -24.64 11.37
C THR A 469 -9.09 -23.50 11.02
N SER A 470 -9.21 -22.49 11.89
CA SER A 470 -10.00 -21.31 11.58
C SER A 470 -9.40 -20.60 10.37
N PRO A 471 -10.20 -20.18 9.39
CA PRO A 471 -9.70 -19.47 8.20
C PRO A 471 -9.22 -18.04 8.50
N ASN A 472 -9.52 -17.50 9.67
CA ASN A 472 -9.12 -16.15 10.13
C ASN A 472 -8.75 -16.16 11.61
#